data_f7bb46a549005480dc6b63cc4ab696b6
#
_entry.id   f7bb46a549005480dc6b63cc4ab696b6
#
_cell.length_a   1.000
_cell.length_b   1.000
_cell.length_c   1.000
_cell.angle_alpha   90.00
_cell.angle_beta   90.00
_cell.angle_gamma   90.00
#
_symmetry.space_group_name_H-M   'P 1'
#
loop_
_entity.id
_entity.type
_entity.pdbx_description
1 polymer ?
#
loop_
_entity_poly.entity_id
_entity_poly.type
_entity_poly.pdbx_seq_one_letter_code
_entity_poly.pdbx_strand_id
1 'polypeptide(L)'
;MTTRISPLDESSVLGRGLTLQSADNATLLLRDSEGATASYTDLMSAYGAVNFGHLNPLITPHVDLTADIAAGVYPPEAATFAEWLTDRLGLPGHQVLFQVGGSFAVSSALAIAQRVRPGKVLALDGAFHGLGLDTLAATRTHRELALQNSVFTAAVDPLVTHLRPGAEFRDWEDISCFVFEPVQGANGYVPIDPDWLTATVAAARRAGVVVVADEIQAGYYRHGHLSPTRALGIDADIHLFGKSLTNGLYPLSAVVYPKAFDTSAGTALALAHTFQTGVLGFRAAAAVAAWIDQGHLEDLVGEVSEALARCAKRLGEIPAVRDLHTTGPALSFGHPRAKEVVRGCVRRRILPFTGGAVGDRIRVAPPLTIPREQLADSLDVLVEEVEQTV
;
A
#
# COMPACT_ATOMS: atom_id res chain seq x y z
N MET A 1 2.02 16.64 28.06
CA MET A 1 1.23 17.57 27.19
C MET A 1 0.03 16.80 26.67
N THR A 2 -1.19 17.25 26.93
CA THR A 2 -2.38 16.73 26.27
C THR A 2 -2.31 17.18 24.80
N THR A 3 -2.02 16.27 23.90
CA THR A 3 -2.02 16.56 22.47
C THR A 3 -3.43 16.88 22.01
N ARG A 4 -3.62 17.98 21.28
CA ARG A 4 -4.90 18.32 20.63
C ARG A 4 -5.13 17.55 19.34
N ILE A 5 -4.22 16.59 19.01
CA ILE A 5 -4.28 15.76 17.84
C ILE A 5 -4.92 14.43 18.24
N SER A 6 -5.86 13.95 17.44
CA SER A 6 -6.44 12.62 17.62
C SER A 6 -5.36 11.54 17.57
N PRO A 7 -5.41 10.53 18.47
CA PRO A 7 -4.44 9.46 18.45
C PRO A 7 -4.55 8.66 17.15
N LEU A 8 -3.41 8.24 16.63
CA LEU A 8 -3.35 7.26 15.54
C LEU A 8 -3.57 5.86 16.09
N ASP A 9 -3.98 4.94 15.25
CA ASP A 9 -4.31 3.55 15.60
C ASP A 9 -3.12 2.83 16.26
N GLU A 10 -1.92 3.03 15.73
CA GLU A 10 -0.67 2.46 16.24
C GLU A 10 -0.27 2.97 17.64
N SER A 11 -0.84 4.08 18.10
CA SER A 11 -0.54 4.60 19.44
C SER A 11 -0.85 3.62 20.57
N SER A 12 -1.73 2.65 20.31
CA SER A 12 -2.03 1.55 21.22
C SER A 12 -0.86 0.56 21.40
N VAL A 13 0.04 0.50 20.43
CA VAL A 13 1.19 -0.42 20.38
C VAL A 13 2.51 0.33 20.56
N LEU A 14 2.70 1.43 19.82
CA LEU A 14 3.92 2.25 19.85
C LEU A 14 4.03 3.10 21.13
N GLY A 15 2.91 3.33 21.81
CA GLY A 15 2.82 4.23 22.96
C GLY A 15 2.39 5.65 22.56
N ARG A 16 1.70 6.32 23.48
CA ARG A 16 1.25 7.71 23.30
C ARG A 16 2.39 8.67 23.58
N GLY A 17 2.51 9.71 22.76
CA GLY A 17 3.43 10.82 23.00
C GLY A 17 4.79 10.70 22.33
N LEU A 18 5.03 9.66 21.52
CA LEU A 18 6.17 9.65 20.62
C LEU A 18 5.99 10.71 19.53
N THR A 19 7.03 11.51 19.29
CA THR A 19 7.05 12.53 18.24
C THR A 19 8.28 12.35 17.36
N LEU A 20 8.06 12.37 16.04
CA LEU A 20 9.15 12.30 15.06
C LEU A 20 9.97 13.58 15.11
N GLN A 21 11.27 13.46 15.28
CA GLN A 21 12.23 14.56 15.24
C GLN A 21 12.95 14.62 13.90
N SER A 22 13.43 13.47 13.41
CA SER A 22 14.05 13.32 12.08
C SER A 22 13.93 11.88 11.61
N ALA A 23 14.17 11.67 10.34
CA ALA A 23 14.26 10.35 9.72
C ALA A 23 15.44 10.33 8.73
N ASP A 24 16.10 9.19 8.63
CA ASP A 24 17.18 8.96 7.67
C ASP A 24 17.22 7.46 7.34
N ASN A 25 17.09 7.14 6.05
CA ASN A 25 17.02 5.79 5.51
C ASN A 25 16.05 4.88 6.31
N ALA A 26 16.53 3.94 7.10
CA ALA A 26 15.72 3.04 7.93
C ALA A 26 15.70 3.46 9.42
N THR A 27 16.11 4.68 9.75
CA THR A 27 16.22 5.16 11.12
C THR A 27 15.29 6.33 11.39
N LEU A 28 14.47 6.22 12.44
CA LEU A 28 13.64 7.30 12.96
C LEU A 28 14.20 7.80 14.29
N LEU A 29 14.46 9.10 14.42
CA LEU A 29 14.73 9.74 15.71
C LEU A 29 13.40 10.16 16.33
N LEU A 30 13.00 9.51 17.40
CA LEU A 30 11.76 9.79 18.10
C LEU A 30 12.05 10.39 19.48
N ARG A 31 11.14 11.29 19.92
CA ARG A 31 11.13 11.89 21.27
C ARG A 31 9.91 11.39 22.01
N ASP A 32 10.09 10.96 23.25
CA ASP A 32 9.00 10.53 24.11
C ASP A 32 8.34 11.72 24.87
N SER A 33 7.32 11.40 25.69
CA SER A 33 6.59 12.38 26.49
C SER A 33 7.41 13.01 27.62
N GLU A 34 8.54 12.40 28.01
CA GLU A 34 9.46 12.89 29.03
C GLU A 34 10.56 13.76 28.43
N GLY A 35 10.63 13.84 27.10
CA GLY A 35 11.57 14.65 26.35
C GLY A 35 12.86 13.91 25.94
N ALA A 36 13.00 12.63 26.29
CA ALA A 36 14.14 11.84 25.88
C ALA A 36 14.02 11.46 24.39
N THR A 37 15.15 11.50 23.67
CA THR A 37 15.22 11.12 22.26
C THR A 37 15.96 9.81 22.10
N ALA A 38 15.48 8.97 21.16
CA ALA A 38 16.13 7.72 20.82
C ALA A 38 15.95 7.39 19.33
N SER A 39 16.92 6.69 18.76
CA SER A 39 16.86 6.16 17.40
C SER A 39 16.15 4.81 17.39
N TYR A 40 15.28 4.64 16.40
CA TYR A 40 14.51 3.42 16.17
C TYR A 40 14.74 2.93 14.74
N THR A 41 14.88 1.63 14.54
CA THR A 41 14.90 1.03 13.21
C THR A 41 13.46 0.89 12.70
N ASP A 42 13.19 1.48 11.55
CA ASP A 42 11.88 1.39 10.86
C ASP A 42 11.78 0.09 10.07
N LEU A 43 10.96 -0.83 10.53
CA LEU A 43 10.55 -2.03 9.79
C LEU A 43 9.13 -1.92 9.21
N MET A 44 8.59 -0.69 9.11
CA MET A 44 7.23 -0.39 8.64
C MET A 44 7.23 0.31 7.27
N SER A 45 8.29 1.05 6.94
CA SER A 45 8.38 1.94 5.75
C SER A 45 7.15 2.83 5.60
N ALA A 46 6.61 3.36 6.72
CA ALA A 46 5.36 4.13 6.74
C ALA A 46 4.22 3.44 5.95
N TYR A 47 3.97 2.16 6.24
CA TYR A 47 3.00 1.30 5.52
C TYR A 47 3.29 1.13 4.03
N GLY A 48 4.57 1.07 3.66
CA GLY A 48 5.00 0.96 2.28
C GLY A 48 4.96 2.29 1.52
N ALA A 49 4.99 3.42 2.22
CA ALA A 49 5.08 4.74 1.61
C ALA A 49 6.54 5.20 1.40
N VAL A 50 7.50 4.58 2.08
CA VAL A 50 8.92 4.96 2.06
C VAL A 50 9.79 3.73 1.74
N ASN A 51 9.44 3.00 0.70
CA ASN A 51 10.14 1.75 0.32
C ASN A 51 11.61 1.96 0.01
N PHE A 52 11.99 3.16 -0.42
CA PHE A 52 13.33 3.50 -0.88
C PHE A 52 14.14 4.28 0.16
N GLY A 53 13.75 4.22 1.43
CA GLY A 53 14.38 4.90 2.56
C GLY A 53 13.90 6.32 2.78
N HIS A 54 13.84 6.71 4.07
CA HIS A 54 13.52 8.08 4.47
C HIS A 54 14.57 9.05 3.95
N LEU A 55 14.12 10.18 3.39
CA LEU A 55 14.98 11.24 2.85
C LEU A 55 16.13 10.71 1.98
N ASN A 56 15.83 9.70 1.16
CA ASN A 56 16.83 9.06 0.31
C ASN A 56 17.67 10.10 -0.44
N PRO A 57 19.00 10.12 -0.25
CA PRO A 57 19.89 11.14 -0.81
C PRO A 57 19.99 11.12 -2.33
N LEU A 58 19.52 10.05 -2.97
CA LEU A 58 19.45 9.92 -4.42
C LEU A 58 18.09 10.33 -5.00
N ILE A 59 17.11 10.64 -4.15
CA ILE A 59 15.77 11.07 -4.55
C ILE A 59 15.50 12.50 -4.07
N THR A 60 15.63 12.76 -2.78
CA THR A 60 15.19 14.01 -2.14
C THR A 60 15.89 15.27 -2.69
N PRO A 61 17.18 15.29 -2.99
CA PRO A 61 17.85 16.48 -3.56
C PRO A 61 17.35 16.87 -4.95
N HIS A 62 16.70 15.95 -5.66
CA HIS A 62 16.15 16.18 -7.00
C HIS A 62 14.71 16.71 -6.98
N VAL A 63 14.15 16.90 -5.78
CA VAL A 63 12.83 17.48 -5.59
C VAL A 63 12.97 18.99 -5.41
N ASP A 64 13.13 19.68 -6.53
CA ASP A 64 13.26 21.13 -6.60
C ASP A 64 11.91 21.78 -6.91
N LEU A 65 11.59 22.91 -6.27
CA LEU A 65 10.33 23.62 -6.47
C LEU A 65 10.55 24.92 -7.23
N THR A 66 10.08 24.97 -8.48
CA THR A 66 9.99 26.19 -9.28
C THR A 66 8.60 26.81 -9.28
N ALA A 67 7.61 26.08 -8.81
CA ALA A 67 6.21 26.48 -8.64
C ALA A 67 5.58 25.61 -7.54
N ASP A 68 4.39 25.98 -7.09
CA ASP A 68 3.59 25.22 -6.13
C ASP A 68 2.43 24.47 -6.78
N ILE A 69 1.43 25.20 -7.26
CA ILE A 69 0.22 24.65 -7.86
C ILE A 69 -0.42 25.65 -8.80
N ALA A 70 -0.94 25.17 -9.93
CA ALA A 70 -1.82 25.93 -10.80
C ALA A 70 -3.06 25.08 -11.12
N ALA A 71 -4.23 25.51 -10.64
CA ALA A 71 -5.47 24.76 -10.81
C ALA A 71 -5.77 24.50 -12.29
N GLY A 72 -5.96 23.22 -12.65
CA GLY A 72 -6.26 22.79 -14.01
C GLY A 72 -5.08 22.79 -14.99
N VAL A 73 -3.85 23.06 -14.51
CA VAL A 73 -2.64 23.04 -15.33
C VAL A 73 -1.61 22.09 -14.73
N TYR A 74 -1.31 21.01 -15.44
CA TYR A 74 -0.27 20.06 -15.03
C TYR A 74 1.13 20.62 -15.30
N PRO A 75 2.11 20.36 -14.40
CA PRO A 75 3.51 20.62 -14.70
C PRO A 75 4.02 19.63 -15.77
N PRO A 76 5.12 19.97 -16.49
CA PRO A 76 5.66 19.08 -17.54
C PRO A 76 5.98 17.66 -17.04
N GLU A 77 6.42 17.54 -15.81
CA GLU A 77 6.76 16.26 -15.16
C GLU A 77 5.57 15.30 -15.10
N ALA A 78 4.34 15.81 -15.07
CA ALA A 78 3.15 14.97 -15.02
C ALA A 78 2.99 14.12 -16.29
N ALA A 79 3.23 14.71 -17.47
CA ALA A 79 3.18 13.98 -18.74
C ALA A 79 4.31 12.95 -18.83
N THR A 80 5.54 13.38 -18.55
CA THR A 80 6.72 12.50 -18.57
C THR A 80 6.57 11.33 -17.61
N PHE A 81 6.06 11.59 -16.41
CA PHE A 81 5.82 10.53 -15.42
C PHE A 81 4.70 9.58 -15.86
N ALA A 82 3.61 10.09 -16.45
CA ALA A 82 2.53 9.25 -16.97
C ALA A 82 3.03 8.32 -18.09
N GLU A 83 3.84 8.84 -19.03
CA GLU A 83 4.50 8.07 -20.07
C GLU A 83 5.41 7.00 -19.48
N TRP A 84 6.33 7.38 -18.59
CA TRP A 84 7.20 6.45 -17.89
C TRP A 84 6.42 5.30 -17.21
N LEU A 85 5.35 5.63 -16.49
CA LEU A 85 4.56 4.63 -15.76
C LEU A 85 3.85 3.67 -16.72
N THR A 86 3.20 4.18 -17.77
CA THR A 86 2.50 3.34 -18.76
C THR A 86 3.45 2.45 -19.54
N ASP A 87 4.63 2.96 -19.90
CA ASP A 87 5.67 2.21 -20.61
C ASP A 87 6.25 1.08 -19.72
N ARG A 88 6.55 1.39 -18.47
CA ARG A 88 7.05 0.39 -17.51
C ARG A 88 6.03 -0.72 -17.21
N LEU A 89 4.75 -0.41 -17.28
CA LEU A 89 3.66 -1.38 -17.12
C LEU A 89 3.38 -2.16 -18.42
N GLY A 90 3.91 -1.73 -19.58
CA GLY A 90 3.60 -2.29 -20.90
C GLY A 90 2.15 -2.04 -21.30
N LEU A 91 1.62 -0.84 -21.03
CA LEU A 91 0.23 -0.44 -21.24
C LEU A 91 0.09 0.77 -22.20
N PRO A 92 0.52 0.67 -23.48
CA PRO A 92 0.59 1.81 -24.40
C PRO A 92 -0.78 2.43 -24.75
N GLY A 93 -1.88 1.70 -24.55
CA GLY A 93 -3.26 2.18 -24.78
C GLY A 93 -3.90 2.85 -23.57
N HIS A 94 -3.15 3.04 -22.46
CA HIS A 94 -3.66 3.61 -21.22
C HIS A 94 -3.31 5.08 -21.07
N GLN A 95 -3.99 5.73 -20.17
CA GLN A 95 -3.72 7.08 -19.67
C GLN A 95 -3.74 7.09 -18.14
N VAL A 96 -3.26 8.18 -17.55
CA VAL A 96 -3.12 8.30 -16.11
C VAL A 96 -3.95 9.47 -15.60
N LEU A 97 -4.84 9.19 -14.64
CA LEU A 97 -5.50 10.20 -13.83
C LEU A 97 -4.77 10.26 -12.48
N PHE A 98 -4.28 11.43 -12.12
CA PHE A 98 -3.61 11.63 -10.84
C PHE A 98 -4.61 12.05 -9.76
N GLN A 99 -4.37 11.58 -8.52
CA GLN A 99 -5.21 11.89 -7.36
C GLN A 99 -4.34 12.14 -6.11
N VAL A 100 -4.96 12.68 -5.06
CA VAL A 100 -4.29 12.93 -3.77
C VAL A 100 -4.65 11.82 -2.79
N GLY A 101 -3.77 10.82 -2.71
CA GLY A 101 -3.92 9.68 -1.79
C GLY A 101 -4.75 8.52 -2.36
N GLY A 102 -4.52 7.34 -1.79
CA GLY A 102 -5.04 6.07 -2.30
C GLY A 102 -6.57 5.99 -2.32
N SER A 103 -7.27 6.46 -1.29
CA SER A 103 -8.73 6.42 -1.25
C SER A 103 -9.36 7.16 -2.43
N PHE A 104 -8.83 8.32 -2.82
CA PHE A 104 -9.30 9.06 -3.99
C PHE A 104 -8.99 8.34 -5.31
N ALA A 105 -7.87 7.63 -5.39
CA ALA A 105 -7.57 6.81 -6.57
C ALA A 105 -8.57 5.66 -6.70
N VAL A 106 -8.89 4.97 -5.61
CA VAL A 106 -9.92 3.91 -5.61
C VAL A 106 -11.30 4.48 -5.97
N SER A 107 -11.74 5.58 -5.33
CA SER A 107 -13.01 6.25 -5.68
C SER A 107 -13.08 6.60 -7.17
N SER A 108 -11.98 7.11 -7.74
CA SER A 108 -11.90 7.44 -9.17
C SER A 108 -12.01 6.20 -10.06
N ALA A 109 -11.32 5.11 -9.70
CA ALA A 109 -11.40 3.84 -10.44
C ALA A 109 -12.82 3.26 -10.41
N LEU A 110 -13.47 3.27 -9.24
CA LEU A 110 -14.86 2.83 -9.12
C LEU A 110 -15.80 3.70 -9.96
N ALA A 111 -15.61 5.02 -9.96
CA ALA A 111 -16.41 5.95 -10.78
C ALA A 111 -16.20 5.72 -12.30
N ILE A 112 -14.97 5.46 -12.73
CA ILE A 112 -14.66 5.10 -14.12
C ILE A 112 -15.36 3.78 -14.48
N ALA A 113 -15.22 2.76 -13.65
CA ALA A 113 -15.84 1.45 -13.87
C ALA A 113 -17.36 1.54 -13.96
N GLN A 114 -18.01 2.30 -13.06
CA GLN A 114 -19.46 2.52 -13.07
C GLN A 114 -19.99 3.19 -14.34
N ARG A 115 -19.17 3.99 -15.00
CA ARG A 115 -19.53 4.62 -16.30
C ARG A 115 -19.41 3.65 -17.46
N VAL A 116 -18.41 2.77 -17.42
CA VAL A 116 -18.23 1.71 -18.43
C VAL A 116 -19.33 0.67 -18.30
N ARG A 117 -19.61 0.26 -17.09
CA ARG A 117 -20.63 -0.74 -16.78
C ARG A 117 -21.27 -0.43 -15.42
N PRO A 118 -22.52 0.05 -15.36
CA PRO A 118 -23.25 0.21 -14.10
C PRO A 118 -23.46 -1.14 -13.40
N GLY A 119 -23.36 -1.16 -12.06
CA GLY A 119 -23.56 -2.39 -11.27
C GLY A 119 -22.93 -2.30 -9.89
N LYS A 120 -22.87 -3.41 -9.18
CA LYS A 120 -22.22 -3.54 -7.87
C LYS A 120 -20.70 -3.66 -8.01
N VAL A 121 -20.01 -3.37 -6.93
CA VAL A 121 -18.57 -3.64 -6.80
C VAL A 121 -18.38 -5.03 -6.20
N LEU A 122 -17.56 -5.87 -6.81
CA LEU A 122 -17.05 -7.08 -6.21
C LEU A 122 -15.69 -6.79 -5.58
N ALA A 123 -15.53 -7.01 -4.28
CA ALA A 123 -14.28 -6.86 -3.54
C ALA A 123 -13.93 -8.17 -2.82
N LEU A 124 -12.69 -8.31 -2.34
CA LEU A 124 -12.27 -9.50 -1.61
C LEU A 124 -12.47 -9.33 -0.09
N ASP A 125 -12.83 -10.41 0.59
CA ASP A 125 -12.70 -10.44 2.06
C ASP A 125 -11.24 -10.20 2.46
N GLY A 126 -11.03 -9.44 3.53
CA GLY A 126 -9.70 -9.04 3.99
C GLY A 126 -9.12 -7.81 3.28
N ALA A 127 -9.74 -7.31 2.22
CA ALA A 127 -9.22 -6.16 1.48
C ALA A 127 -9.30 -4.83 2.25
N PHE A 128 -8.39 -3.92 1.88
CA PHE A 128 -8.37 -2.52 2.32
C PHE A 128 -8.21 -1.59 1.13
N HIS A 129 -9.29 -0.91 0.76
CA HIS A 129 -9.34 -0.02 -0.41
C HIS A 129 -9.50 1.46 -0.04
N GLY A 130 -9.39 1.80 1.25
CA GLY A 130 -9.44 3.17 1.75
C GLY A 130 -10.53 3.41 2.78
N LEU A 131 -10.60 4.67 3.25
CA LEU A 131 -11.47 5.10 4.35
C LEU A 131 -12.50 6.17 3.92
N GLY A 132 -12.61 6.47 2.61
CA GLY A 132 -13.74 7.22 2.07
C GLY A 132 -15.04 6.41 2.19
N LEU A 133 -16.20 7.04 2.25
CA LEU A 133 -17.46 6.32 2.46
C LEU A 133 -17.75 5.26 1.38
N ASP A 134 -17.40 5.54 0.14
CA ASP A 134 -17.51 4.65 -1.01
C ASP A 134 -16.47 3.52 -0.95
N THR A 135 -15.20 3.87 -0.69
CA THR A 135 -14.11 2.89 -0.61
C THR A 135 -14.18 2.03 0.64
N LEU A 136 -14.78 2.55 1.70
CA LEU A 136 -14.99 1.84 2.95
C LEU A 136 -16.00 0.69 2.81
N ALA A 137 -16.95 0.80 1.88
CA ALA A 137 -17.84 -0.31 1.53
C ALA A 137 -17.07 -1.49 0.94
N ALA A 138 -16.05 -1.24 0.11
CA ALA A 138 -15.17 -2.25 -0.47
C ALA A 138 -14.07 -2.73 0.50
N THR A 139 -13.85 -2.03 1.62
CA THR A 139 -12.88 -2.38 2.66
C THR A 139 -13.49 -3.32 3.69
N ARG A 140 -12.75 -4.38 4.09
CA ARG A 140 -13.13 -5.27 5.19
C ARG A 140 -12.23 -5.14 6.39
N THR A 141 -10.93 -5.05 6.17
CA THR A 141 -9.95 -4.89 7.26
C THR A 141 -10.04 -3.50 7.85
N HIS A 142 -10.13 -3.39 9.17
CA HIS A 142 -10.28 -2.15 9.97
C HIS A 142 -11.60 -1.38 9.78
N ARG A 143 -12.52 -1.89 9.01
CA ARG A 143 -13.80 -1.22 8.74
C ARG A 143 -14.62 -0.94 10.01
N GLU A 144 -14.68 -1.91 10.90
CA GLU A 144 -15.47 -1.78 12.14
C GLU A 144 -14.95 -0.66 13.06
N LEU A 145 -13.65 -0.39 13.04
CA LEU A 145 -13.04 0.71 13.80
C LEU A 145 -13.47 2.08 13.29
N ALA A 146 -13.73 2.19 12.00
CA ALA A 146 -14.08 3.47 11.37
C ALA A 146 -15.58 3.77 11.36
N LEU A 147 -16.44 2.76 11.26
CA LEU A 147 -17.89 2.93 11.03
C LEU A 147 -18.81 2.01 11.88
N GLN A 148 -18.47 1.76 13.12
CA GLN A 148 -19.36 0.98 13.98
C GLN A 148 -20.78 1.59 14.00
N ASN A 149 -21.79 0.80 13.53
CA ASN A 149 -23.22 1.14 13.55
C ASN A 149 -23.61 2.45 12.83
N SER A 150 -22.91 2.84 11.79
CA SER A 150 -23.21 4.04 11.02
C SER A 150 -24.38 3.81 10.04
N VAL A 151 -25.28 4.80 9.95
CA VAL A 151 -26.35 4.83 8.94
C VAL A 151 -25.76 4.79 7.51
N PHE A 152 -24.57 5.36 7.30
CA PHE A 152 -23.90 5.32 6.00
C PHE A 152 -23.46 3.91 5.60
N THR A 153 -23.04 3.08 6.54
CA THR A 153 -22.69 1.68 6.27
C THR A 153 -23.89 0.94 5.68
N ALA A 154 -25.06 1.10 6.28
CA ALA A 154 -26.29 0.47 5.79
C ALA A 154 -26.70 0.95 4.38
N ALA A 155 -26.33 2.18 4.00
CA ALA A 155 -26.62 2.73 2.68
C ALA A 155 -25.67 2.23 1.57
N VAL A 156 -24.40 2.02 1.89
CA VAL A 156 -23.37 1.67 0.88
C VAL A 156 -23.11 0.17 0.79
N ASP A 157 -23.36 -0.61 1.84
CA ASP A 157 -23.12 -2.05 1.87
C ASP A 157 -23.85 -2.83 0.77
N PRO A 158 -25.11 -2.51 0.43
CA PRO A 158 -25.81 -3.22 -0.64
C PRO A 158 -25.18 -3.03 -2.03
N LEU A 159 -24.28 -2.04 -2.19
CA LEU A 159 -23.59 -1.74 -3.44
C LEU A 159 -22.31 -2.56 -3.63
N VAL A 160 -21.91 -3.32 -2.61
CA VAL A 160 -20.67 -4.12 -2.65
C VAL A 160 -20.98 -5.57 -2.29
N THR A 161 -20.47 -6.47 -3.12
CA THR A 161 -20.44 -7.91 -2.84
C THR A 161 -19.01 -8.28 -2.42
N HIS A 162 -18.85 -9.05 -1.35
CA HIS A 162 -17.55 -9.53 -0.91
C HIS A 162 -17.39 -11.00 -1.22
N LEU A 163 -16.24 -11.33 -1.82
CA LEU A 163 -15.85 -12.68 -2.20
C LEU A 163 -14.71 -13.16 -1.31
N ARG A 164 -14.88 -14.32 -0.70
CA ARG A 164 -13.78 -14.96 0.00
C ARG A 164 -12.72 -15.45 -1.01
N PRO A 165 -11.43 -15.11 -0.83
CA PRO A 165 -10.37 -15.66 -1.67
C PRO A 165 -10.42 -17.19 -1.72
N GLY A 166 -10.28 -17.76 -2.91
CA GLY A 166 -10.41 -19.19 -3.16
C GLY A 166 -11.84 -19.68 -3.44
N ALA A 167 -12.86 -18.87 -3.22
CA ALA A 167 -14.23 -19.22 -3.54
C ALA A 167 -14.56 -19.01 -5.03
N GLU A 168 -15.48 -19.80 -5.57
CA GLU A 168 -16.01 -19.60 -6.92
C GLU A 168 -17.05 -18.48 -6.90
N PHE A 169 -17.05 -17.61 -7.92
CA PHE A 169 -18.06 -16.58 -8.13
C PHE A 169 -18.71 -16.74 -9.51
N ARG A 170 -20.04 -16.68 -9.58
CA ARG A 170 -20.81 -16.93 -10.82
C ARG A 170 -21.76 -15.80 -11.20
N ASP A 171 -22.15 -14.95 -10.26
CA ASP A 171 -23.23 -13.95 -10.44
C ASP A 171 -22.70 -12.63 -10.99
N TRP A 172 -22.02 -12.68 -12.16
CA TRP A 172 -21.36 -11.55 -12.79
C TRP A 172 -22.31 -10.52 -13.41
N GLU A 173 -23.59 -10.83 -13.56
CA GLU A 173 -24.53 -10.00 -14.31
C GLU A 173 -24.66 -8.58 -13.74
N ASP A 174 -24.79 -8.47 -12.41
CA ASP A 174 -24.96 -7.20 -11.70
C ASP A 174 -23.64 -6.56 -11.26
N ILE A 175 -22.48 -7.09 -11.66
CA ILE A 175 -21.17 -6.58 -11.24
C ILE A 175 -20.63 -5.56 -12.25
N SER A 176 -20.33 -4.37 -11.76
CA SER A 176 -19.65 -3.30 -12.49
C SER A 176 -18.15 -3.58 -12.59
N CYS A 177 -17.53 -3.78 -11.43
CA CYS A 177 -16.09 -4.02 -11.37
C CYS A 177 -15.73 -5.04 -10.28
N PHE A 178 -14.59 -5.71 -10.50
CA PHE A 178 -13.89 -6.54 -9.52
C PHE A 178 -12.63 -5.81 -9.09
N VAL A 179 -12.56 -5.39 -7.82
CA VAL A 179 -11.39 -4.74 -7.24
C VAL A 179 -10.68 -5.69 -6.28
N PHE A 180 -9.34 -5.76 -6.39
CA PHE A 180 -8.53 -6.64 -5.55
C PHE A 180 -7.15 -6.06 -5.27
N GLU A 181 -6.55 -6.45 -4.14
CA GLU A 181 -5.12 -6.32 -3.87
C GLU A 181 -4.44 -7.67 -4.20
N PRO A 182 -3.34 -7.75 -4.99
CA PRO A 182 -2.63 -9.00 -5.24
C PRO A 182 -1.98 -9.58 -3.97
N VAL A 183 -1.62 -8.71 -3.05
CA VAL A 183 -1.21 -9.01 -1.67
C VAL A 183 -1.98 -8.07 -0.76
N GLN A 184 -2.81 -8.62 0.12
CA GLN A 184 -3.65 -7.84 1.03
C GLN A 184 -2.79 -7.22 2.13
N GLY A 185 -2.50 -5.94 1.98
CA GLY A 185 -1.57 -5.23 2.84
C GLY A 185 -2.03 -5.12 4.27
N ALA A 186 -3.19 -4.51 4.51
CA ALA A 186 -3.75 -4.29 5.84
C ALA A 186 -4.15 -5.60 6.53
N ASN A 187 -4.55 -6.62 5.76
CA ASN A 187 -4.85 -7.96 6.26
C ASN A 187 -3.59 -8.73 6.74
N GLY A 188 -2.42 -8.12 6.64
CA GLY A 188 -1.17 -8.68 7.14
C GLY A 188 -0.29 -9.30 6.05
N TYR A 189 -0.17 -8.65 4.89
CA TYR A 189 0.61 -9.12 3.74
C TYR A 189 0.24 -10.53 3.31
N VAL A 190 -1.06 -10.80 3.26
CA VAL A 190 -1.60 -12.11 2.83
C VAL A 190 -1.64 -12.13 1.29
N PRO A 191 -0.84 -12.98 0.63
CA PRO A 191 -0.90 -13.11 -0.82
C PRO A 191 -2.20 -13.79 -1.23
N ILE A 192 -2.79 -13.35 -2.32
CA ILE A 192 -3.88 -14.05 -2.97
C ILE A 192 -3.29 -15.14 -3.87
N ASP A 193 -3.88 -16.31 -3.85
CA ASP A 193 -3.45 -17.42 -4.72
C ASP A 193 -3.47 -16.96 -6.20
N PRO A 194 -2.33 -17.00 -6.91
CA PRO A 194 -2.22 -16.45 -8.25
C PRO A 194 -3.07 -17.18 -9.28
N ASP A 195 -3.20 -18.51 -9.16
CA ASP A 195 -3.95 -19.32 -10.12
C ASP A 195 -5.44 -19.04 -9.98
N TRP A 196 -5.93 -18.99 -8.73
CA TRP A 196 -7.32 -18.61 -8.46
C TRP A 196 -7.63 -17.18 -8.90
N LEU A 197 -6.73 -16.23 -8.62
CA LEU A 197 -6.92 -14.82 -9.00
C LEU A 197 -6.94 -14.67 -10.52
N THR A 198 -6.04 -15.34 -11.23
CA THR A 198 -5.99 -15.36 -12.70
C THR A 198 -7.29 -15.92 -13.28
N ALA A 199 -7.78 -17.04 -12.76
CA ALA A 199 -9.02 -17.65 -13.21
C ALA A 199 -10.24 -16.73 -12.94
N THR A 200 -10.28 -16.09 -11.78
CA THR A 200 -11.35 -15.16 -11.38
C THR A 200 -11.35 -13.91 -12.25
N VAL A 201 -10.19 -13.31 -12.50
CA VAL A 201 -10.03 -12.16 -13.42
C VAL A 201 -10.47 -12.54 -14.84
N ALA A 202 -10.04 -13.70 -15.34
CA ALA A 202 -10.47 -14.16 -16.65
C ALA A 202 -12.00 -14.38 -16.74
N ALA A 203 -12.65 -14.83 -15.68
CA ALA A 203 -14.09 -14.97 -15.62
C ALA A 203 -14.79 -13.60 -15.60
N ALA A 204 -14.31 -12.65 -14.80
CA ALA A 204 -14.81 -11.27 -14.75
C ALA A 204 -14.74 -10.60 -16.13
N ARG A 205 -13.60 -10.70 -16.80
CA ARG A 205 -13.39 -10.11 -18.14
C ARG A 205 -14.30 -10.75 -19.20
N ARG A 206 -14.49 -12.08 -19.18
CA ARG A 206 -15.46 -12.73 -20.09
C ARG A 206 -16.89 -12.23 -19.89
N ALA A 207 -17.23 -11.84 -18.66
CA ALA A 207 -18.54 -11.25 -18.34
C ALA A 207 -18.61 -9.74 -18.64
N GLY A 208 -17.53 -9.11 -19.13
CA GLY A 208 -17.44 -7.68 -19.41
C GLY A 208 -17.35 -6.82 -18.14
N VAL A 209 -16.93 -7.39 -17.02
CA VAL A 209 -16.70 -6.70 -15.74
C VAL A 209 -15.36 -6.00 -15.79
N VAL A 210 -15.29 -4.74 -15.35
CA VAL A 210 -14.02 -3.98 -15.26
C VAL A 210 -13.18 -4.54 -14.12
N VAL A 211 -11.92 -4.84 -14.40
CA VAL A 211 -10.99 -5.39 -13.41
C VAL A 211 -10.05 -4.31 -12.91
N VAL A 212 -10.02 -4.09 -11.58
CA VAL A 212 -9.24 -3.06 -10.91
C VAL A 212 -8.21 -3.72 -9.99
N ALA A 213 -6.93 -3.56 -10.29
CA ALA A 213 -5.83 -3.97 -9.43
C ALA A 213 -5.42 -2.83 -8.50
N ASP A 214 -5.67 -2.97 -7.22
CA ASP A 214 -5.22 -2.03 -6.20
C ASP A 214 -3.81 -2.40 -5.75
N GLU A 215 -2.83 -1.70 -6.31
CA GLU A 215 -1.41 -1.89 -6.02
C GLU A 215 -0.83 -0.69 -5.24
N ILE A 216 -1.70 0.10 -4.58
CA ILE A 216 -1.30 1.26 -3.78
C ILE A 216 -0.30 0.87 -2.70
N GLN A 217 -0.47 -0.27 -2.05
CA GLN A 217 0.49 -0.79 -1.09
C GLN A 217 1.40 -1.86 -1.68
N ALA A 218 0.89 -2.72 -2.54
CA ALA A 218 1.61 -3.87 -3.07
C ALA A 218 2.64 -3.51 -4.14
N GLY A 219 2.46 -2.40 -4.84
CA GLY A 219 3.33 -1.93 -5.90
C GLY A 219 4.64 -1.30 -5.42
N TYR A 220 5.36 -0.70 -6.35
CA TYR A 220 6.63 -0.02 -6.10
C TYR A 220 7.60 -0.89 -5.30
N TYR A 221 7.75 -2.14 -5.75
CA TYR A 221 8.69 -3.14 -5.24
C TYR A 221 8.47 -3.58 -3.79
N ARG A 222 7.36 -3.17 -3.14
CA ARG A 222 7.05 -3.65 -1.79
C ARG A 222 6.94 -5.18 -1.72
N HIS A 223 6.48 -5.80 -2.81
CA HIS A 223 6.42 -7.26 -2.97
C HIS A 223 7.25 -7.74 -4.16
N GLY A 224 8.39 -7.08 -4.42
CA GLY A 224 9.39 -7.50 -5.37
C GLY A 224 9.27 -6.93 -6.78
N HIS A 225 8.13 -6.33 -7.14
CA HIS A 225 7.86 -5.81 -8.49
C HIS A 225 7.26 -4.42 -8.46
N LEU A 226 7.44 -3.64 -9.53
CA LEU A 226 6.74 -2.36 -9.71
C LEU A 226 5.22 -2.60 -9.67
N SER A 227 4.74 -3.61 -10.39
CA SER A 227 3.36 -4.11 -10.38
C SER A 227 3.38 -5.62 -10.19
N PRO A 228 3.05 -6.14 -9.01
CA PRO A 228 2.87 -7.57 -8.79
C PRO A 228 1.82 -8.20 -9.71
N THR A 229 0.72 -7.50 -9.98
CA THR A 229 -0.33 -7.96 -10.90
C THR A 229 0.22 -8.22 -12.31
N ARG A 230 1.01 -7.28 -12.85
CA ARG A 230 1.65 -7.45 -14.15
C ARG A 230 2.70 -8.55 -14.15
N ALA A 231 3.48 -8.66 -13.09
CA ALA A 231 4.49 -9.72 -12.93
C ALA A 231 3.86 -11.11 -12.89
N LEU A 232 2.65 -11.25 -12.37
CA LEU A 232 1.86 -12.50 -12.37
C LEU A 232 1.16 -12.77 -13.72
N GLY A 233 1.29 -11.86 -14.71
CA GLY A 233 0.60 -11.99 -16.00
C GLY A 233 -0.92 -11.80 -15.92
N ILE A 234 -1.43 -11.21 -14.83
CA ILE A 234 -2.85 -10.93 -14.64
C ILE A 234 -3.23 -9.68 -15.43
N ASP A 235 -4.27 -9.80 -16.26
CA ASP A 235 -4.73 -8.76 -17.16
C ASP A 235 -5.85 -7.92 -16.51
N ALA A 236 -5.46 -6.96 -15.66
CA ALA A 236 -6.36 -5.97 -15.09
C ALA A 236 -6.56 -4.77 -16.06
N ASP A 237 -7.74 -4.18 -16.05
CA ASP A 237 -8.06 -3.00 -16.88
C ASP A 237 -7.53 -1.71 -16.24
N ILE A 238 -7.64 -1.59 -14.94
CA ILE A 238 -7.22 -0.42 -14.17
C ILE A 238 -6.18 -0.82 -13.14
N HIS A 239 -5.08 -0.07 -13.06
CA HIS A 239 -4.04 -0.26 -12.05
C HIS A 239 -3.91 0.99 -11.18
N LEU A 240 -3.89 0.81 -9.86
CA LEU A 240 -3.79 1.90 -8.89
C LEU A 240 -2.44 1.89 -8.20
N PHE A 241 -1.78 3.05 -8.15
CA PHE A 241 -0.52 3.24 -7.46
C PHE A 241 -0.60 4.44 -6.51
N GLY A 242 0.21 4.42 -5.47
CA GLY A 242 0.29 5.49 -4.47
C GLY A 242 1.48 5.26 -3.55
N LYS A 243 1.39 5.76 -2.32
CA LYS A 243 2.43 5.53 -1.28
C LYS A 243 3.84 5.81 -1.79
N SER A 244 4.64 4.78 -2.07
CA SER A 244 6.02 4.91 -2.54
C SER A 244 6.18 5.51 -3.95
N LEU A 245 5.09 5.80 -4.63
CA LEU A 245 5.12 6.56 -5.88
C LEU A 245 5.89 7.88 -5.73
N THR A 246 5.84 8.51 -4.55
CA THR A 246 6.60 9.71 -4.20
C THR A 246 7.59 9.49 -3.06
N ASN A 247 7.80 8.25 -2.64
CA ASN A 247 8.63 7.88 -1.49
C ASN A 247 8.35 8.72 -0.23
N GLY A 248 7.07 8.93 0.07
CA GLY A 248 6.60 9.62 1.28
C GLY A 248 6.64 11.16 1.23
N LEU A 249 7.15 11.77 0.16
CA LEU A 249 7.29 13.22 0.07
C LEU A 249 5.98 13.97 -0.20
N TYR A 250 5.01 13.31 -0.85
CA TYR A 250 3.71 13.90 -1.16
C TYR A 250 2.64 12.82 -1.36
N PRO A 251 1.38 13.04 -0.96
CA PRO A 251 0.32 12.04 -1.10
C PRO A 251 -0.24 11.95 -2.55
N LEU A 252 0.63 11.80 -3.55
CA LEU A 252 0.20 11.56 -4.94
C LEU A 252 -0.17 10.10 -5.15
N SER A 253 -1.19 9.86 -5.98
CA SER A 253 -1.58 8.55 -6.47
C SER A 253 -1.94 8.60 -7.96
N ALA A 254 -1.87 7.46 -8.63
CA ALA A 254 -2.11 7.31 -10.06
C ALA A 254 -3.15 6.22 -10.30
N VAL A 255 -4.12 6.54 -11.18
CA VAL A 255 -5.10 5.62 -11.75
C VAL A 255 -4.73 5.43 -13.21
N VAL A 256 -4.17 4.27 -13.56
CA VAL A 256 -3.79 3.91 -14.92
C VAL A 256 -4.93 3.13 -15.53
N TYR A 257 -5.55 3.64 -16.61
CA TYR A 257 -6.76 3.05 -17.18
C TYR A 257 -6.80 3.20 -18.73
N PRO A 258 -7.52 2.31 -19.44
CA PRO A 258 -7.62 2.38 -20.89
C PRO A 258 -8.23 3.70 -21.38
N LYS A 259 -7.64 4.34 -22.39
CA LYS A 259 -8.21 5.54 -23.04
C LYS A 259 -9.63 5.31 -23.54
N ALA A 260 -9.96 4.07 -23.91
CA ALA A 260 -11.31 3.71 -24.36
C ALA A 260 -12.40 3.85 -23.29
N PHE A 261 -12.01 3.94 -21.99
CA PHE A 261 -12.95 4.17 -20.88
C PHE A 261 -13.30 5.65 -20.70
N ASP A 262 -12.62 6.55 -21.41
CA ASP A 262 -12.94 7.97 -21.44
C ASP A 262 -14.07 8.25 -22.42
N THR A 263 -15.29 7.93 -22.02
CA THR A 263 -16.48 7.93 -22.87
C THR A 263 -17.08 9.33 -23.11
N SER A 264 -16.54 10.38 -22.47
CA SER A 264 -16.98 11.76 -22.70
C SER A 264 -15.93 12.79 -22.27
N ALA A 265 -15.90 13.94 -22.90
CA ALA A 265 -15.04 15.08 -22.58
C ALA A 265 -15.21 15.61 -21.13
N GLY A 266 -16.18 15.10 -20.37
CA GLY A 266 -16.44 15.48 -18.99
C GLY A 266 -15.91 14.52 -17.92
N THR A 267 -15.34 13.36 -18.29
CA THR A 267 -14.97 12.34 -17.30
C THR A 267 -13.86 12.82 -16.36
N ALA A 268 -12.79 13.37 -16.91
CA ALA A 268 -11.67 13.88 -16.12
C ALA A 268 -12.07 15.06 -15.23
N LEU A 269 -12.92 15.97 -15.72
CA LEU A 269 -13.39 17.14 -14.95
C LEU A 269 -14.23 16.75 -13.74
N ALA A 270 -15.05 15.71 -13.84
CA ALA A 270 -15.89 15.24 -12.73
C ALA A 270 -15.08 14.57 -11.59
N LEU A 271 -13.84 14.17 -11.85
CA LEU A 271 -12.94 13.52 -10.89
C LEU A 271 -11.76 14.42 -10.50
N ALA A 272 -11.75 15.69 -10.93
CA ALA A 272 -10.70 16.64 -10.64
C ALA A 272 -10.87 17.28 -9.25
N HIS A 273 -9.77 17.62 -8.62
CA HIS A 273 -9.73 18.42 -7.40
C HIS A 273 -8.48 19.33 -7.36
N THR A 274 -8.49 20.32 -6.46
CA THR A 274 -7.52 21.41 -6.44
C THR A 274 -6.06 20.95 -6.40
N PHE A 275 -5.72 19.98 -5.55
CA PHE A 275 -4.33 19.55 -5.34
C PHE A 275 -3.84 18.48 -6.32
N GLN A 276 -4.66 18.08 -7.29
CA GLN A 276 -4.31 17.10 -8.32
C GLN A 276 -3.10 17.52 -9.18
N THR A 277 -2.87 18.83 -9.29
CA THR A 277 -1.79 19.42 -10.10
C THR A 277 -0.60 19.93 -9.27
N GLY A 278 -0.48 19.50 -8.01
CA GLY A 278 0.60 19.92 -7.11
C GLY A 278 1.99 19.54 -7.61
N VAL A 279 2.85 20.52 -7.87
CA VAL A 279 4.18 20.34 -8.49
C VAL A 279 5.08 19.44 -7.65
N LEU A 280 5.06 19.57 -6.32
CA LEU A 280 5.87 18.74 -5.41
C LEU A 280 5.64 17.24 -5.63
N GLY A 281 4.39 16.82 -5.83
CA GLY A 281 4.06 15.42 -6.08
C GLY A 281 4.70 14.87 -7.35
N PHE A 282 4.66 15.64 -8.44
CA PHE A 282 5.23 15.23 -9.74
C PHE A 282 6.76 15.27 -9.74
N ARG A 283 7.37 16.25 -9.07
CA ARG A 283 8.82 16.29 -8.89
C ARG A 283 9.32 15.09 -8.09
N ALA A 284 8.63 14.76 -6.99
CA ALA A 284 8.94 13.58 -6.21
C ALA A 284 8.77 12.28 -7.01
N ALA A 285 7.66 12.13 -7.76
CA ALA A 285 7.42 10.96 -8.60
C ALA A 285 8.47 10.81 -9.71
N ALA A 286 8.84 11.90 -10.37
CA ALA A 286 9.89 11.91 -11.40
C ALA A 286 11.27 11.54 -10.82
N ALA A 287 11.61 12.03 -9.62
CA ALA A 287 12.85 11.67 -8.95
C ALA A 287 12.89 10.18 -8.55
N VAL A 288 11.76 9.63 -8.08
CA VAL A 288 11.63 8.19 -7.80
C VAL A 288 11.77 7.38 -9.09
N ALA A 289 11.12 7.77 -10.18
CA ALA A 289 11.22 7.11 -11.48
C ALA A 289 12.67 7.07 -11.98
N ALA A 290 13.35 8.23 -11.94
CA ALA A 290 14.76 8.35 -12.34
C ALA A 290 15.69 7.47 -11.46
N TRP A 291 15.40 7.34 -10.17
CA TRP A 291 16.16 6.46 -9.29
C TRP A 291 15.92 4.98 -9.61
N ILE A 292 14.68 4.57 -9.88
CA ILE A 292 14.34 3.20 -10.32
C ILE A 292 15.09 2.84 -11.60
N ASP A 293 15.21 3.78 -12.54
CA ASP A 293 15.87 3.57 -13.83
C ASP A 293 17.40 3.38 -13.73
N GLN A 294 18.01 3.66 -12.57
CA GLN A 294 19.44 3.39 -12.34
C GLN A 294 19.77 1.89 -12.22
N GLY A 295 18.78 1.01 -12.08
CA GLY A 295 18.95 -0.44 -12.20
C GLY A 295 19.50 -1.18 -10.98
N HIS A 296 19.62 -0.53 -9.80
CA HIS A 296 20.13 -1.17 -8.57
C HIS A 296 19.02 -1.79 -7.70
N LEU A 297 17.78 -1.59 -8.06
CA LEU A 297 16.65 -1.92 -7.20
C LEU A 297 16.42 -3.43 -7.06
N GLU A 298 16.70 -4.19 -8.10
CA GLU A 298 16.55 -5.65 -8.09
C GLU A 298 17.50 -6.32 -7.09
N ASP A 299 18.74 -5.83 -6.99
CA ASP A 299 19.71 -6.30 -6.00
C ASP A 299 19.23 -6.00 -4.58
N LEU A 300 18.75 -4.78 -4.32
CA LEU A 300 18.21 -4.38 -3.02
C LEU A 300 16.99 -5.22 -2.62
N VAL A 301 16.08 -5.46 -3.56
CA VAL A 301 14.93 -6.35 -3.37
C VAL A 301 15.40 -7.77 -3.01
N GLY A 302 16.37 -8.30 -3.75
CA GLY A 302 16.95 -9.61 -3.51
C GLY A 302 17.55 -9.74 -2.10
N GLU A 303 18.41 -8.80 -1.73
CA GLU A 303 19.09 -8.78 -0.42
C GLU A 303 18.12 -8.77 0.75
N VAL A 304 17.12 -7.88 0.72
CA VAL A 304 16.11 -7.80 1.79
C VAL A 304 15.23 -9.05 1.80
N SER A 305 14.83 -9.54 0.62
CA SER A 305 14.02 -10.76 0.51
C SER A 305 14.72 -12.00 1.10
N GLU A 306 16.01 -12.17 0.81
CA GLU A 306 16.80 -13.26 1.36
C GLU A 306 16.96 -13.16 2.89
N ALA A 307 17.19 -11.95 3.43
CA ALA A 307 17.28 -11.75 4.87
C ALA A 307 15.95 -12.10 5.56
N LEU A 308 14.83 -11.65 5.02
CA LEU A 308 13.49 -11.96 5.53
C LEU A 308 13.15 -13.46 5.39
N ALA A 309 13.57 -14.12 4.31
CA ALA A 309 13.37 -15.56 4.15
C ALA A 309 14.16 -16.38 5.20
N ARG A 310 15.39 -15.97 5.52
CA ARG A 310 16.15 -16.58 6.62
C ARG A 310 15.47 -16.37 7.98
N CYS A 311 14.98 -15.18 8.25
CA CYS A 311 14.21 -14.88 9.47
C CYS A 311 12.92 -15.72 9.52
N ALA A 312 12.19 -15.81 8.40
CA ALA A 312 10.98 -16.63 8.30
C ALA A 312 11.21 -18.09 8.64
N LYS A 313 12.34 -18.67 8.23
CA LYS A 313 12.69 -20.05 8.57
C LYS A 313 12.84 -20.24 10.09
N ARG A 314 13.50 -19.30 10.77
CA ARG A 314 13.65 -19.34 12.25
C ARG A 314 12.30 -19.17 12.93
N LEU A 315 11.49 -18.19 12.49
CA LEU A 315 10.15 -17.97 13.05
C LEU A 315 9.24 -19.19 12.88
N GLY A 316 9.35 -19.90 11.74
CA GLY A 316 8.57 -21.12 11.47
C GLY A 316 8.86 -22.29 12.41
N GLU A 317 9.97 -22.25 13.16
CA GLU A 317 10.31 -23.23 14.19
C GLU A 317 9.63 -22.94 15.55
N ILE A 318 9.03 -21.75 15.71
CA ILE A 318 8.37 -21.32 16.95
C ILE A 318 6.89 -21.75 16.91
N PRO A 319 6.41 -22.60 17.85
CA PRO A 319 5.06 -23.16 17.82
C PRO A 319 3.91 -22.13 17.86
N ALA A 320 4.16 -20.93 18.40
CA ALA A 320 3.17 -19.87 18.48
C ALA A 320 2.98 -19.11 17.15
N VAL A 321 3.91 -19.25 16.20
CA VAL A 321 3.86 -18.61 14.87
C VAL A 321 2.93 -19.39 13.98
N ARG A 322 2.03 -18.68 13.27
CA ARG A 322 1.04 -19.24 12.35
C ARG A 322 1.00 -18.45 11.06
N ASP A 323 0.53 -19.06 9.99
CA ASP A 323 0.25 -18.41 8.71
C ASP A 323 1.37 -17.47 8.27
N LEU A 324 2.60 -17.98 8.24
CA LEU A 324 3.80 -17.23 7.91
C LEU A 324 3.86 -17.05 6.39
N HIS A 325 4.01 -15.82 5.94
CA HIS A 325 4.14 -15.45 4.54
C HIS A 325 5.39 -14.62 4.29
N THR A 326 6.09 -14.92 3.21
CA THR A 326 7.13 -14.06 2.61
C THR A 326 6.71 -13.70 1.20
N THR A 327 6.64 -12.42 0.88
CA THR A 327 6.25 -11.91 -0.43
C THR A 327 7.31 -10.91 -0.90
N GLY A 328 8.41 -11.42 -1.44
CA GLY A 328 9.59 -10.59 -1.74
C GLY A 328 10.13 -9.95 -0.45
N PRO A 329 10.43 -8.63 -0.45
CA PRO A 329 11.00 -7.92 0.70
C PRO A 329 9.96 -7.57 1.78
N ALA A 330 8.98 -8.43 2.00
CA ALA A 330 8.00 -8.32 3.06
C ALA A 330 7.76 -9.68 3.72
N LEU A 331 7.59 -9.68 5.04
CA LEU A 331 7.35 -10.83 5.89
C LEU A 331 6.14 -10.56 6.77
N SER A 332 5.29 -11.56 6.97
CA SER A 332 4.23 -11.50 7.98
C SER A 332 3.94 -12.87 8.58
N PHE A 333 3.42 -12.86 9.79
CA PHE A 333 2.99 -14.07 10.49
C PHE A 333 1.94 -13.76 11.54
N GLY A 334 1.08 -14.73 11.83
CA GLY A 334 0.13 -14.68 12.93
C GLY A 334 0.79 -15.03 14.25
N HIS A 335 0.40 -14.34 15.34
CA HIS A 335 0.83 -14.65 16.70
C HIS A 335 -0.29 -14.31 17.71
N PRO A 336 -0.64 -15.19 18.66
CA PRO A 336 -1.75 -14.95 19.59
C PRO A 336 -1.54 -13.71 20.46
N ARG A 337 -0.28 -13.33 20.70
CA ARG A 337 0.12 -12.16 21.49
C ARG A 337 0.86 -11.12 20.62
N ALA A 338 0.45 -10.93 19.34
CA ALA A 338 1.14 -10.08 18.39
C ALA A 338 1.43 -8.65 18.91
N LYS A 339 0.45 -8.03 19.59
CA LYS A 339 0.62 -6.69 20.19
C LYS A 339 1.68 -6.65 21.28
N GLU A 340 1.87 -7.74 22.02
CA GLU A 340 2.89 -7.82 23.07
C GLU A 340 4.28 -7.98 22.47
N VAL A 341 4.42 -8.83 21.44
CA VAL A 341 5.66 -8.96 20.67
C VAL A 341 6.07 -7.59 20.09
N VAL A 342 5.15 -6.90 19.43
CA VAL A 342 5.46 -5.57 18.86
C VAL A 342 5.85 -4.57 19.95
N ARG A 343 5.18 -4.56 21.11
CA ARG A 343 5.60 -3.71 22.23
C ARG A 343 6.98 -4.08 22.77
N GLY A 344 7.34 -5.36 22.78
CA GLY A 344 8.69 -5.84 23.11
C GLY A 344 9.73 -5.27 22.13
N CYS A 345 9.47 -5.41 20.84
CA CYS A 345 10.29 -4.82 19.79
C CYS A 345 10.47 -3.30 19.95
N VAL A 346 9.38 -2.57 20.23
CA VAL A 346 9.44 -1.11 20.47
C VAL A 346 10.35 -0.76 21.64
N ARG A 347 10.29 -1.50 22.76
CA ARG A 347 11.22 -1.31 23.91
C ARG A 347 12.67 -1.52 23.50
N ARG A 348 12.93 -2.38 22.53
CA ARG A 348 14.25 -2.67 21.98
C ARG A 348 14.57 -1.82 20.73
N ARG A 349 13.78 -0.77 20.48
CA ARG A 349 13.98 0.26 19.44
C ARG A 349 13.91 -0.27 18.00
N ILE A 350 13.09 -1.29 17.76
CA ILE A 350 12.69 -1.68 16.41
C ILE A 350 11.17 -1.56 16.26
N LEU A 351 10.73 -1.18 15.08
CA LEU A 351 9.34 -0.83 14.78
C LEU A 351 8.74 -1.77 13.71
N PRO A 352 8.43 -3.04 14.03
CA PRO A 352 7.46 -3.81 13.24
C PRO A 352 6.05 -3.29 13.54
N PHE A 353 5.05 -3.75 12.80
CA PHE A 353 3.68 -3.30 13.03
C PHE A 353 2.67 -4.44 12.98
N THR A 354 1.51 -4.22 13.59
CA THR A 354 0.42 -5.19 13.57
C THR A 354 -0.41 -5.09 12.30
N GLY A 355 -1.12 -6.15 11.94
CA GLY A 355 -2.06 -6.24 10.84
C GLY A 355 -3.07 -7.35 11.08
N GLY A 356 -3.92 -7.61 10.08
CA GLY A 356 -5.03 -8.55 10.21
C GLY A 356 -6.27 -7.90 10.81
N ALA A 357 -7.42 -8.56 10.67
CA ALA A 357 -8.72 -8.02 11.07
C ALA A 357 -8.80 -7.64 12.56
N VAL A 358 -8.06 -8.34 13.41
CA VAL A 358 -8.05 -8.14 14.88
C VAL A 358 -6.69 -7.71 15.43
N GLY A 359 -5.72 -7.43 14.55
CA GLY A 359 -4.37 -7.04 14.93
C GLY A 359 -3.53 -8.19 15.50
N ASP A 360 -3.79 -9.41 15.05
CA ASP A 360 -3.14 -10.65 15.49
C ASP A 360 -1.99 -11.10 14.57
N ARG A 361 -1.68 -10.31 13.55
CA ARG A 361 -0.53 -10.54 12.66
C ARG A 361 0.56 -9.51 12.90
N ILE A 362 1.80 -9.92 12.72
CA ILE A 362 2.99 -9.06 12.75
C ILE A 362 3.48 -8.91 11.31
N ARG A 363 3.77 -7.67 10.90
CA ARG A 363 4.26 -7.33 9.58
C ARG A 363 5.64 -6.69 9.69
N VAL A 364 6.53 -7.08 8.78
CA VAL A 364 7.89 -6.56 8.63
C VAL A 364 8.11 -6.19 7.18
N ALA A 365 8.34 -4.93 6.93
CA ALA A 365 8.52 -4.36 5.61
C ALA A 365 9.51 -3.18 5.67
N PRO A 366 10.82 -3.47 5.86
CA PRO A 366 11.83 -2.42 5.97
C PRO A 366 11.97 -1.65 4.66
N PRO A 367 12.54 -0.43 4.68
CA PRO A 367 13.05 0.19 3.47
C PRO A 367 14.02 -0.74 2.73
N LEU A 368 13.95 -0.77 1.40
CA LEU A 368 14.82 -1.62 0.58
C LEU A 368 16.30 -1.21 0.68
N THR A 369 16.54 0.02 1.06
CA THR A 369 17.89 0.60 1.25
C THR A 369 18.44 0.43 2.67
N ILE A 370 17.76 -0.34 3.54
CA ILE A 370 18.23 -0.59 4.91
C ILE A 370 19.62 -1.22 4.91
N PRO A 371 20.59 -0.74 5.73
CA PRO A 371 21.88 -1.39 5.87
C PRO A 371 21.74 -2.86 6.31
N ARG A 372 22.51 -3.75 5.68
CA ARG A 372 22.44 -5.22 5.93
C ARG A 372 22.62 -5.58 7.40
N GLU A 373 23.56 -4.97 8.08
CA GLU A 373 23.85 -5.20 9.49
C GLU A 373 22.67 -4.73 10.35
N GLN A 374 22.14 -3.52 10.11
CA GLN A 374 20.96 -3.00 10.81
C GLN A 374 19.74 -3.90 10.63
N LEU A 375 19.53 -4.44 9.42
CA LEU A 375 18.44 -5.38 9.15
C LEU A 375 18.65 -6.68 9.94
N ALA A 376 19.85 -7.27 9.89
CA ALA A 376 20.16 -8.52 10.59
C ALA A 376 19.91 -8.40 12.10
N ASP A 377 20.47 -7.36 12.73
CA ASP A 377 20.31 -7.10 14.17
C ASP A 377 18.83 -6.92 14.54
N SER A 378 18.08 -6.18 13.70
CA SER A 378 16.65 -5.96 13.95
C SER A 378 15.82 -7.24 13.82
N LEU A 379 16.16 -8.12 12.89
CA LEU A 379 15.49 -9.41 12.72
C LEU A 379 15.83 -10.38 13.85
N ASP A 380 17.06 -10.35 14.37
CA ASP A 380 17.45 -11.14 15.55
C ASP A 380 16.63 -10.71 16.78
N VAL A 381 16.52 -9.40 17.02
CA VAL A 381 15.66 -8.85 18.08
C VAL A 381 14.21 -9.29 17.93
N LEU A 382 13.66 -9.28 16.71
CA LEU A 382 12.29 -9.72 16.43
C LEU A 382 12.10 -11.19 16.81
N VAL A 383 13.01 -12.08 16.40
CA VAL A 383 12.92 -13.52 16.70
C VAL A 383 12.97 -13.75 18.21
N GLU A 384 13.90 -13.12 18.91
CA GLU A 384 14.01 -13.22 20.38
C GLU A 384 12.73 -12.77 21.10
N GLU A 385 12.11 -11.67 20.68
CA GLU A 385 10.85 -11.20 21.26
C GLU A 385 9.70 -12.17 21.01
N VAL A 386 9.66 -12.81 19.82
CA VAL A 386 8.67 -13.85 19.52
C VAL A 386 8.89 -15.08 20.40
N GLU A 387 10.13 -15.54 20.57
CA GLU A 387 10.49 -16.68 21.43
C GLU A 387 10.12 -16.43 22.90
N GLN A 388 10.34 -15.21 23.41
CA GLN A 388 10.06 -14.84 24.80
C GLN A 388 8.56 -14.62 25.09
N THR A 389 7.76 -14.43 24.06
CA THR A 389 6.33 -14.09 24.19
C THR A 389 5.41 -15.32 24.05
N VAL A 390 5.96 -16.52 24.08
CA VAL A 390 5.20 -17.79 23.97
C VAL A 390 4.22 -18.01 25.12
#